data_6ea3f7f89071af7cc1c77bd112949300
#
_entry.id   6ea3f7f89071af7cc1c77bd112949300
#
_cell.length_a   1.000
_cell.length_b   1.000
_cell.length_c   1.000
_cell.angle_alpha   90.00
_cell.angle_beta   90.00
_cell.angle_gamma   90.00
#
_symmetry.space_group_name_H-M   'P 1'
#
loop_
_entity.id
_entity.type
_entity.pdbx_description
1 polymer ?
#
loop_
_entity_poly.entity_id
_entity_poly.type
_entity_poly.pdbx_seq_one_letter_code
_entity_poly.pdbx_strand_id
1 'polypeptide(L)'
;MRKFLLRLVLAAGVPLMAANPGFGHREYRLTVMGEYSYNNTWGHHGNLDIQALMPFNPYFEMEAKAQLSTASVYNLALQFRPKFTMPVGELFIETDVYVRAIARNQMTDYTASLGLGYRMDYVSVNLGLFTRVMSDWQRSWYTDETFVVEPFNLLYRLEVFCRPQNNPWNLSFLFSNVDDYQMERMWQPLFGIGAYVDVADHWRINLSAQCKPTGMFHLDATFYGATFRAGFTYLF
;
A
#
# COMPACT_ATOMS: atom_id res chain seq x y z
N MET A 1 -5.94 1.87 -23.35
CA MET A 1 -5.54 1.71 -21.94
C MET A 1 -6.65 2.07 -20.94
N ARG A 2 -7.25 3.27 -20.90
CA ARG A 2 -8.30 3.65 -19.93
C ARG A 2 -9.49 2.66 -19.82
N LYS A 3 -10.01 2.17 -20.95
CA LYS A 3 -11.14 1.22 -20.97
C LYS A 3 -10.76 -0.19 -20.49
N PHE A 4 -9.50 -0.57 -20.60
CA PHE A 4 -9.00 -1.88 -20.15
C PHE A 4 -8.81 -1.92 -18.63
N LEU A 5 -8.23 -0.87 -18.04
CA LEU A 5 -8.07 -0.74 -16.58
C LEU A 5 -9.42 -0.72 -15.84
N LEU A 6 -10.40 0.04 -16.35
CA LEU A 6 -11.73 0.09 -15.74
C LEU A 6 -12.45 -1.27 -15.81
N ARG A 7 -12.25 -2.02 -16.89
CA ARG A 7 -12.81 -3.39 -17.02
C ARG A 7 -12.09 -4.38 -16.12
N LEU A 8 -10.79 -4.23 -15.89
CA LEU A 8 -10.03 -5.10 -14.98
C LEU A 8 -10.46 -4.90 -13.53
N VAL A 9 -10.64 -3.65 -13.09
CA VAL A 9 -11.12 -3.32 -11.73
C VAL A 9 -12.56 -3.81 -11.52
N LEU A 10 -13.45 -3.62 -12.51
CA LEU A 10 -14.82 -4.10 -12.44
C LEU A 10 -14.92 -5.63 -12.56
N ALA A 11 -14.09 -6.26 -13.39
CA ALA A 11 -14.08 -7.72 -13.55
C ALA A 11 -13.48 -8.46 -12.36
N ALA A 12 -12.53 -7.86 -11.64
CA ALA A 12 -11.96 -8.44 -10.41
C ALA A 12 -12.90 -8.28 -9.20
N GLY A 13 -13.72 -7.25 -9.16
CA GLY A 13 -14.58 -6.95 -8.00
C GLY A 13 -15.94 -7.68 -7.99
N VAL A 14 -16.48 -8.06 -9.13
CA VAL A 14 -17.87 -8.55 -9.23
C VAL A 14 -18.07 -10.05 -8.97
N PRO A 15 -17.20 -10.99 -9.40
CA PRO A 15 -17.48 -12.42 -9.19
C PRO A 15 -17.13 -12.94 -7.79
N LEU A 16 -16.41 -12.20 -6.95
CA LEU A 16 -16.00 -12.64 -5.62
C LEU A 16 -17.03 -12.38 -4.52
N MET A 17 -18.05 -11.56 -4.79
CA MET A 17 -19.11 -11.23 -3.81
C MET A 17 -20.16 -12.35 -3.61
N ALA A 18 -20.12 -13.42 -4.41
CA ALA A 18 -21.13 -14.49 -4.38
C ALA A 18 -20.75 -15.73 -3.58
N ALA A 19 -19.63 -15.75 -2.85
CA ALA A 19 -19.12 -16.95 -2.22
C ALA A 19 -19.36 -17.01 -0.71
N ASN A 20 -20.38 -17.78 -0.32
CA ASN A 20 -20.60 -18.49 0.94
C ASN A 20 -20.86 -17.73 2.26
N PRO A 21 -22.10 -17.80 2.78
CA PRO A 21 -22.48 -17.25 4.10
C PRO A 21 -22.17 -18.18 5.28
N GLY A 22 -21.13 -19.01 5.24
CA GLY A 22 -20.93 -20.09 6.22
C GLY A 22 -19.74 -20.01 7.16
N PHE A 23 -18.88 -19.01 7.04
CA PHE A 23 -17.70 -18.88 7.90
C PHE A 23 -17.62 -17.47 8.48
N GLY A 24 -17.37 -17.36 9.77
CA GLY A 24 -17.40 -16.18 10.63
C GLY A 24 -17.05 -14.85 9.94
N HIS A 25 -17.66 -13.77 10.41
CA HIS A 25 -17.67 -12.43 9.81
C HIS A 25 -16.33 -12.01 9.20
N ARG A 26 -16.20 -12.18 7.89
CA ARG A 26 -15.07 -11.73 7.11
C ARG A 26 -15.49 -10.43 6.47
N GLU A 27 -14.93 -9.37 6.92
CA GLU A 27 -15.21 -8.05 6.37
C GLU A 27 -14.40 -7.86 5.08
N TYR A 28 -15.03 -8.08 3.93
CA TYR A 28 -14.52 -7.53 2.69
C TYR A 28 -14.57 -6.01 2.79
N ARG A 29 -13.50 -5.36 2.36
CA ARG A 29 -13.38 -3.90 2.47
C ARG A 29 -13.10 -3.30 1.11
N LEU A 30 -13.85 -2.27 0.76
CA LEU A 30 -13.56 -1.43 -0.39
C LEU A 30 -13.29 -0.01 0.13
N THR A 31 -12.07 0.46 -0.05
CA THR A 31 -11.64 1.79 0.36
C THR A 31 -11.43 2.67 -0.86
N VAL A 32 -11.97 3.88 -0.82
CA VAL A 32 -11.74 4.92 -1.82
C VAL A 32 -11.26 6.17 -1.09
N MET A 33 -10.11 6.69 -1.51
CA MET A 33 -9.51 7.88 -0.91
C MET A 33 -9.07 8.87 -1.97
N GLY A 34 -9.32 10.15 -1.70
CA GLY A 34 -8.63 11.24 -2.37
C GLY A 34 -7.30 11.50 -1.67
N GLU A 35 -6.25 11.69 -2.43
CA GLU A 35 -4.93 11.99 -1.93
C GLU A 35 -4.43 13.31 -2.51
N TYR A 36 -3.85 14.14 -1.66
CA TYR A 36 -3.05 15.29 -2.04
C TYR A 36 -1.61 15.03 -1.64
N SER A 37 -0.71 15.09 -2.61
CA SER A 37 0.72 14.84 -2.42
C SER A 37 1.56 16.01 -2.90
N TYR A 38 2.64 16.25 -2.17
CA TYR A 38 3.73 17.13 -2.57
C TYR A 38 5.05 16.37 -2.45
N ASN A 39 5.87 16.45 -3.46
CA ASN A 39 7.26 16.02 -3.39
C ASN A 39 8.17 16.90 -4.27
N ASN A 40 9.46 16.87 -3.99
CA ASN A 40 10.45 17.71 -4.66
C ASN A 40 10.62 17.37 -6.15
N THR A 41 10.20 16.19 -6.59
CA THR A 41 10.33 15.75 -8.01
C THR A 41 9.14 16.16 -8.85
N TRP A 42 7.92 16.00 -8.34
CA TRP A 42 6.68 16.17 -9.10
C TRP A 42 5.90 17.43 -8.71
N GLY A 43 6.32 18.11 -7.61
CA GLY A 43 5.56 19.21 -7.03
C GLY A 43 4.22 18.74 -6.44
N HIS A 44 3.22 19.59 -6.53
CA HIS A 44 1.87 19.32 -6.04
C HIS A 44 1.08 18.47 -7.03
N HIS A 45 0.44 17.41 -6.56
CA HIS A 45 -0.44 16.56 -7.38
C HIS A 45 -1.53 15.92 -6.53
N GLY A 46 -2.63 15.57 -7.20
CA GLY A 46 -3.75 14.85 -6.61
C GLY A 46 -3.79 13.42 -7.12
N ASN A 47 -4.20 12.50 -6.26
CA ASN A 47 -4.35 11.09 -6.59
C ASN A 47 -5.74 10.60 -6.15
N LEU A 48 -6.21 9.56 -6.82
CA LEU A 48 -7.36 8.78 -6.42
C LEU A 48 -6.89 7.36 -6.13
N ASP A 49 -7.12 6.90 -4.91
CA ASP A 49 -6.75 5.58 -4.43
C ASP A 49 -7.99 4.70 -4.29
N ILE A 50 -7.90 3.48 -4.79
CA ILE A 50 -8.93 2.46 -4.65
C ILE A 50 -8.24 1.21 -4.12
N GLN A 51 -8.73 0.67 -3.00
CA GLN A 51 -8.18 -0.52 -2.34
C GLN A 51 -9.29 -1.51 -2.05
N ALA A 52 -9.06 -2.77 -2.34
CA ALA A 52 -9.99 -3.87 -2.07
C ALA A 52 -9.28 -4.94 -1.25
N LEU A 53 -9.72 -5.14 0.00
CA LEU A 53 -9.25 -6.22 0.87
C LEU A 53 -10.23 -7.39 0.79
N MET A 54 -9.70 -8.57 0.52
CA MET A 54 -10.43 -9.81 0.31
C MET A 54 -9.90 -10.91 1.25
N PRO A 55 -10.55 -11.12 2.41
CA PRO A 55 -10.22 -12.22 3.29
C PRO A 55 -10.83 -13.52 2.78
N PHE A 56 -10.05 -14.38 2.11
CA PHE A 56 -10.54 -15.66 1.57
C PHE A 56 -10.82 -16.70 2.65
N ASN A 57 -10.01 -16.71 3.71
CA ASN A 57 -10.16 -17.60 4.85
C ASN A 57 -9.45 -17.00 6.09
N PRO A 58 -9.63 -17.51 7.31
CA PRO A 58 -8.99 -16.96 8.49
C PRO A 58 -7.47 -16.89 8.42
N TYR A 59 -6.87 -17.69 7.51
CA TYR A 59 -5.42 -17.84 7.37
C TYR A 59 -4.87 -17.15 6.11
N PHE A 60 -5.73 -16.53 5.29
CA PHE A 60 -5.26 -15.92 4.04
C PHE A 60 -6.12 -14.75 3.61
N GLU A 61 -5.47 -13.62 3.37
CA GLU A 61 -6.09 -12.43 2.76
C GLU A 61 -5.28 -11.94 1.57
N MET A 62 -5.96 -11.26 0.67
CA MET A 62 -5.37 -10.57 -0.46
C MET A 62 -5.86 -9.12 -0.48
N GLU A 63 -4.98 -8.21 -0.81
CA GLU A 63 -5.34 -6.82 -1.03
C GLU A 63 -4.92 -6.40 -2.44
N ALA A 64 -5.83 -5.78 -3.17
CA ALA A 64 -5.56 -5.16 -4.47
C ALA A 64 -5.71 -3.65 -4.33
N LYS A 65 -4.72 -2.90 -4.84
CA LYS A 65 -4.70 -1.44 -4.77
C LYS A 65 -4.46 -0.85 -6.16
N ALA A 66 -5.12 0.26 -6.45
CA ALA A 66 -4.91 1.04 -7.66
C ALA A 66 -4.88 2.53 -7.32
N GLN A 67 -3.93 3.25 -7.89
CA GLN A 67 -3.82 4.70 -7.75
C GLN A 67 -3.75 5.36 -9.13
N LEU A 68 -4.52 6.41 -9.30
CA LEU A 68 -4.53 7.28 -10.47
C LEU A 68 -4.04 8.66 -10.06
N SER A 69 -2.99 9.18 -10.70
CA SER A 69 -2.38 10.46 -10.37
C SER A 69 -2.55 11.50 -11.47
N THR A 70 -2.78 12.75 -11.07
CA THR A 70 -2.73 13.91 -11.98
C THR A 70 -1.31 14.16 -12.52
N ALA A 71 -0.27 13.64 -11.86
CA ALA A 71 1.11 13.65 -12.33
C ALA A 71 1.39 12.63 -13.46
N SER A 72 0.35 11.94 -13.98
CA SER A 72 0.49 10.88 -15.00
C SER A 72 1.30 9.67 -14.49
N VAL A 73 1.17 9.36 -13.23
CA VAL A 73 1.69 8.16 -12.58
C VAL A 73 0.50 7.24 -12.26
N TYR A 74 0.64 5.96 -12.57
CA TYR A 74 -0.38 4.95 -12.36
C TYR A 74 0.24 3.82 -11.57
N ASN A 75 -0.31 3.51 -10.41
CA ASN A 75 0.18 2.45 -9.55
C ASN A 75 -0.85 1.34 -9.45
N LEU A 76 -0.36 0.10 -9.47
CA LEU A 76 -1.11 -1.10 -9.13
C LEU A 76 -0.30 -1.88 -8.11
N ALA A 77 -0.98 -2.42 -7.10
CA ALA A 77 -0.35 -3.28 -6.10
C ALA A 77 -1.25 -4.49 -5.84
N LEU A 78 -0.60 -5.64 -5.67
CA LEU A 78 -1.22 -6.86 -5.16
C LEU A 78 -0.42 -7.31 -3.96
N GLN A 79 -1.12 -7.56 -2.87
CA GLN A 79 -0.55 -8.03 -1.62
C GLN A 79 -1.21 -9.34 -1.24
N PHE A 80 -0.40 -10.32 -0.87
CA PHE A 80 -0.83 -11.65 -0.41
C PHE A 80 -0.32 -11.85 1.00
N ARG A 81 -1.23 -12.21 1.91
CA ARG A 81 -0.89 -12.32 3.33
C ARG A 81 -1.46 -13.61 3.94
N PRO A 82 -0.72 -14.74 3.89
CA PRO A 82 -0.99 -15.87 4.77
C PRO A 82 -0.72 -15.50 6.22
N LYS A 83 -1.60 -15.94 7.12
CA LYS A 83 -1.67 -15.58 8.53
C LYS A 83 -1.74 -16.80 9.42
N PHE A 84 -1.11 -16.71 10.59
CA PHE A 84 -1.07 -17.78 11.58
C PHE A 84 -1.42 -17.18 12.94
N THR A 85 -2.55 -17.59 13.49
CA THR A 85 -2.97 -17.15 14.83
C THR A 85 -2.04 -17.71 15.90
N MET A 86 -1.53 -16.84 16.75
CA MET A 86 -0.65 -17.15 17.87
C MET A 86 -1.38 -16.88 19.19
N PRO A 87 -0.92 -17.39 20.34
CA PRO A 87 -1.54 -17.12 21.64
C PRO A 87 -1.66 -15.62 21.96
N VAL A 88 -0.73 -14.81 21.48
CA VAL A 88 -0.76 -13.35 21.61
C VAL A 88 -0.48 -12.74 20.24
N GLY A 89 -1.55 -12.45 19.49
CA GLY A 89 -1.42 -11.80 18.19
C GLY A 89 -1.42 -12.74 16.98
N GLU A 90 -0.87 -12.29 15.88
CA GLU A 90 -0.90 -12.94 14.58
C GLU A 90 0.47 -12.85 13.90
N LEU A 91 1.03 -13.98 13.51
CA LEU A 91 2.18 -14.05 12.62
C LEU A 91 1.69 -14.04 11.17
N PHE A 92 2.32 -13.28 10.29
CA PHE A 92 1.96 -13.27 8.87
C PHE A 92 3.20 -13.20 7.96
N ILE A 93 3.07 -13.76 6.78
CA ILE A 93 4.00 -13.55 5.68
C ILE A 93 3.33 -12.58 4.72
N GLU A 94 4.04 -11.57 4.27
CA GLU A 94 3.53 -10.58 3.31
C GLU A 94 4.34 -10.63 2.04
N THR A 95 3.67 -10.87 0.93
CA THR A 95 4.29 -10.84 -0.40
C THR A 95 3.55 -9.79 -1.22
N ASP A 96 4.29 -8.81 -1.72
CA ASP A 96 3.73 -7.71 -2.49
C ASP A 96 4.34 -7.67 -3.89
N VAL A 97 3.51 -7.30 -4.84
CA VAL A 97 3.93 -6.96 -6.21
C VAL A 97 3.35 -5.59 -6.56
N TYR A 98 4.24 -4.67 -6.92
CA TYR A 98 3.88 -3.31 -7.33
C TYR A 98 4.27 -3.09 -8.78
N VAL A 99 3.41 -2.42 -9.51
CA VAL A 99 3.68 -1.95 -10.88
C VAL A 99 3.36 -0.46 -10.91
N ARG A 100 4.36 0.34 -11.23
CA ARG A 100 4.26 1.79 -11.32
C ARG A 100 4.59 2.26 -12.72
N ALA A 101 3.62 2.76 -13.45
CA ALA A 101 3.81 3.33 -14.78
C ALA A 101 3.95 4.86 -14.68
N ILE A 102 5.06 5.40 -15.12
CA ILE A 102 5.39 6.83 -15.16
C ILE A 102 5.27 7.30 -16.59
N ALA A 103 4.05 7.70 -16.99
CA ALA A 103 3.75 7.97 -18.39
C ALA A 103 4.57 9.13 -19.01
N ARG A 104 4.90 10.17 -18.22
CA ARG A 104 5.73 11.28 -18.69
C ARG A 104 7.14 10.86 -19.08
N ASN A 105 7.72 9.92 -18.36
CA ASN A 105 9.08 9.44 -18.55
C ASN A 105 9.13 8.18 -19.40
N GLN A 106 7.97 7.66 -19.82
CA GLN A 106 7.84 6.40 -20.54
C GLN A 106 8.54 5.22 -19.83
N MET A 107 8.42 5.17 -18.52
CA MET A 107 9.08 4.18 -17.66
C MET A 107 8.05 3.36 -16.89
N THR A 108 8.40 2.12 -16.64
CA THR A 108 7.65 1.26 -15.69
C THR A 108 8.61 0.72 -14.64
N ASP A 109 8.19 0.83 -13.39
CA ASP A 109 8.88 0.32 -12.21
C ASP A 109 8.11 -0.89 -11.70
N TYR A 110 8.80 -2.01 -11.51
CA TYR A 110 8.29 -3.26 -10.96
C TYR A 110 9.00 -3.53 -9.65
N THR A 111 8.25 -3.71 -8.58
CA THR A 111 8.79 -4.04 -7.26
C THR A 111 8.12 -5.30 -6.75
N ALA A 112 8.91 -6.23 -6.24
CA ALA A 112 8.42 -7.40 -5.54
C ALA A 112 9.06 -7.49 -4.16
N SER A 113 8.28 -7.89 -3.15
CA SER A 113 8.76 -8.03 -1.78
C SER A 113 8.32 -9.32 -1.11
N LEU A 114 9.07 -9.69 -0.10
CA LEU A 114 8.74 -10.75 0.84
C LEU A 114 9.09 -10.30 2.25
N GLY A 115 8.11 -10.25 3.13
CA GLY A 115 8.27 -9.87 4.54
C GLY A 115 7.69 -10.90 5.49
N LEU A 116 8.22 -10.92 6.70
CA LEU A 116 7.68 -11.64 7.84
C LEU A 116 7.21 -10.60 8.85
N GLY A 117 5.95 -10.68 9.24
CA GLY A 117 5.36 -9.73 10.17
C GLY A 117 4.72 -10.38 11.37
N TYR A 118 4.61 -9.61 12.43
CA TYR A 118 3.90 -9.96 13.64
C TYR A 118 3.00 -8.81 14.07
N ARG A 119 1.73 -9.11 14.32
CA ARG A 119 0.73 -8.13 14.71
C ARG A 119 0.15 -8.49 16.06
N MET A 120 0.12 -7.52 16.95
CA MET A 120 -0.59 -7.51 18.24
C MET A 120 -1.65 -6.41 18.22
N ASP A 121 -2.46 -6.32 19.28
CA ASP A 121 -3.53 -5.31 19.37
C ASP A 121 -3.05 -3.86 19.19
N TYR A 122 -1.86 -3.54 19.69
CA TYR A 122 -1.32 -2.19 19.73
C TYR A 122 -0.10 -1.97 18.84
N VAL A 123 0.49 -3.04 18.29
CA VAL A 123 1.73 -2.95 17.50
C VAL A 123 1.69 -3.95 16.36
N SER A 124 2.13 -3.52 15.19
CA SER A 124 2.42 -4.38 14.05
C SER A 124 3.83 -4.11 13.55
N VAL A 125 4.61 -5.17 13.36
CA VAL A 125 5.98 -5.10 12.82
C VAL A 125 6.04 -6.00 11.59
N ASN A 126 6.66 -5.52 10.52
CA ASN A 126 6.99 -6.31 9.34
C ASN A 126 8.43 -6.01 8.93
N LEU A 127 9.21 -7.05 8.72
CA LEU A 127 10.59 -6.99 8.24
C LEU A 127 10.76 -7.93 7.05
N GLY A 128 11.47 -7.50 6.04
CA GLY A 128 11.64 -8.27 4.83
C GLY A 128 12.66 -7.71 3.87
N LEU A 129 12.56 -8.19 2.65
CA LEU A 129 13.40 -7.77 1.53
C LEU A 129 12.53 -7.42 0.35
N PHE A 130 13.00 -6.51 -0.49
CA PHE A 130 12.39 -6.22 -1.77
C PHE A 130 13.44 -6.09 -2.87
N THR A 131 13.01 -6.30 -4.09
CA THR A 131 13.77 -6.07 -5.32
C THR A 131 12.99 -5.13 -6.22
N ARG A 132 13.71 -4.28 -6.95
CA ARG A 132 13.13 -3.33 -7.89
C ARG A 132 13.79 -3.44 -9.26
N VAL A 133 12.97 -3.47 -10.29
CA VAL A 133 13.40 -3.49 -11.70
C VAL A 133 12.70 -2.35 -12.43
N MET A 134 13.45 -1.53 -13.12
CA MET A 134 12.91 -0.44 -13.93
C MET A 134 13.09 -0.75 -15.41
N SER A 135 12.04 -0.53 -16.20
CA SER A 135 12.05 -0.64 -17.66
C SER A 135 11.80 0.72 -18.30
N ASP A 136 12.68 1.14 -19.19
CA ASP A 136 12.53 2.34 -20.00
C ASP A 136 11.92 1.97 -21.36
N TRP A 137 10.73 2.50 -21.67
CA TRP A 137 10.01 2.15 -22.89
C TRP A 137 10.70 2.64 -24.17
N GLN A 138 11.44 3.73 -24.11
CA GLN A 138 12.16 4.25 -25.26
C GLN A 138 13.37 3.37 -25.62
N ARG A 139 14.08 2.90 -24.61
CA ARG A 139 15.24 2.03 -24.81
C ARG A 139 14.87 0.60 -25.14
N SER A 140 13.76 0.08 -24.59
CA SER A 140 13.31 -1.29 -24.87
C SER A 140 12.99 -1.54 -26.35
N TRP A 141 12.64 -0.50 -27.10
CA TRP A 141 12.46 -0.59 -28.55
C TRP A 141 13.76 -0.81 -29.33
N TYR A 142 14.91 -0.41 -28.76
CA TYR A 142 16.21 -0.48 -29.42
C TYR A 142 17.17 -1.51 -28.78
N THR A 143 17.03 -1.80 -27.50
CA THR A 143 18.05 -2.55 -26.75
C THR A 143 17.51 -3.66 -25.84
N ASP A 144 16.21 -3.80 -25.64
CA ASP A 144 15.59 -4.73 -24.66
C ASP A 144 16.20 -4.64 -23.24
N GLU A 145 16.78 -3.50 -22.89
CA GLU A 145 17.48 -3.35 -21.60
C GLU A 145 16.49 -3.13 -20.46
N THR A 146 16.33 -4.15 -19.64
CA THR A 146 15.71 -4.05 -18.33
C THR A 146 16.80 -3.81 -17.30
N PHE A 147 16.70 -2.71 -16.55
CA PHE A 147 17.69 -2.38 -15.52
C PHE A 147 17.22 -2.86 -14.15
N VAL A 148 18.03 -3.68 -13.49
CA VAL A 148 17.87 -3.94 -12.06
C VAL A 148 18.41 -2.74 -11.31
N VAL A 149 17.53 -1.95 -10.75
CA VAL A 149 17.91 -0.72 -10.03
C VAL A 149 18.44 -1.07 -8.64
N GLU A 150 17.80 -2.04 -7.99
CA GLU A 150 18.11 -2.46 -6.63
C GLU A 150 17.82 -3.95 -6.46
N PRO A 151 18.86 -4.80 -6.46
CA PRO A 151 18.65 -6.26 -6.43
C PRO A 151 18.09 -6.76 -5.10
N PHE A 152 18.52 -6.15 -3.97
CA PHE A 152 17.99 -6.47 -2.65
C PHE A 152 18.06 -5.25 -1.74
N ASN A 153 16.94 -4.89 -1.15
CA ASN A 153 16.83 -3.85 -0.13
C ASN A 153 16.04 -4.37 1.07
N LEU A 154 16.37 -3.83 2.24
CA LEU A 154 15.63 -4.10 3.45
C LEU A 154 14.25 -3.43 3.38
N LEU A 155 13.22 -4.18 3.73
CA LEU A 155 11.87 -3.71 3.99
C LEU A 155 11.65 -3.69 5.49
N TYR A 156 11.11 -2.58 6.02
CA TYR A 156 10.67 -2.49 7.41
C TYR A 156 9.39 -1.66 7.52
N ARG A 157 8.52 -2.09 8.42
CA ARG A 157 7.29 -1.39 8.78
C ARG A 157 7.00 -1.61 10.26
N LEU A 158 6.88 -0.53 11.01
CA LEU A 158 6.41 -0.51 12.39
C LEU A 158 5.17 0.37 12.44
N GLU A 159 4.07 -0.17 12.95
CA GLU A 159 2.84 0.57 13.16
C GLU A 159 2.39 0.40 14.62
N VAL A 160 2.10 1.50 15.29
CA VAL A 160 1.63 1.55 16.67
C VAL A 160 0.22 2.12 16.68
N PHE A 161 -0.70 1.39 17.31
CA PHE A 161 -2.12 1.76 17.42
C PHE A 161 -2.42 2.30 18.82
N CYS A 162 -3.15 3.41 18.89
CA CYS A 162 -3.57 3.96 20.19
C CYS A 162 -4.68 3.16 20.84
N ARG A 163 -5.39 2.34 20.04
CA ARG A 163 -6.43 1.41 20.53
C ARG A 163 -6.33 0.09 19.78
N PRO A 164 -6.91 -0.99 20.35
CA PRO A 164 -7.07 -2.25 19.62
C PRO A 164 -7.79 -2.02 18.29
N GLN A 165 -7.37 -2.73 17.25
CA GLN A 165 -7.86 -2.54 15.88
C GLN A 165 -9.37 -2.74 15.69
N ASN A 166 -10.04 -3.41 16.64
CA ASN A 166 -11.49 -3.69 16.61
C ASN A 166 -12.35 -2.60 17.26
N ASN A 167 -11.78 -1.47 17.64
CA ASN A 167 -12.56 -0.36 18.17
C ASN A 167 -13.18 0.48 17.02
N PRO A 168 -14.33 1.16 17.27
CA PRO A 168 -14.99 1.99 16.26
C PRO A 168 -14.15 3.20 15.83
N TRP A 169 -13.09 3.54 16.55
CA TRP A 169 -12.09 4.51 16.10
C TRP A 169 -10.68 4.09 16.52
N ASN A 170 -9.72 4.46 15.74
CA ASN A 170 -8.31 4.23 16.02
C ASN A 170 -7.46 5.39 15.53
N LEU A 171 -6.32 5.56 16.17
CA LEU A 171 -5.25 6.43 15.73
C LEU A 171 -3.99 5.58 15.66
N SER A 172 -3.28 5.62 14.56
CA SER A 172 -2.03 4.88 14.36
C SER A 172 -0.87 5.78 13.99
N PHE A 173 0.32 5.34 14.36
CA PHE A 173 1.59 5.93 13.97
C PHE A 173 2.38 4.91 13.17
N LEU A 174 2.91 5.34 12.03
CA LEU A 174 3.64 4.52 11.09
C LEU A 174 5.09 5.00 10.98
N PHE A 175 6.03 4.05 11.07
CA PHE A 175 7.42 4.21 10.67
C PHE A 175 7.77 3.09 9.71
N SER A 176 8.13 3.43 8.47
CA SER A 176 8.30 2.44 7.42
C SER A 176 9.19 2.98 6.30
N ASN A 177 9.70 2.12 5.46
CA ASN A 177 10.17 2.48 4.12
C ASN A 177 9.22 2.00 3.01
N VAL A 178 8.02 1.58 3.39
CA VAL A 178 6.98 1.12 2.48
C VAL A 178 5.80 2.09 2.52
N ASP A 179 5.48 2.66 1.38
CA ASP A 179 4.22 3.33 1.10
C ASP A 179 3.23 2.31 0.51
N ASP A 180 1.95 2.65 0.39
CA ASP A 180 0.92 1.78 -0.18
C ASP A 180 1.19 1.34 -1.63
N TYR A 181 2.00 2.11 -2.37
CA TYR A 181 2.26 1.89 -3.80
C TYR A 181 3.73 1.91 -4.16
N GLN A 182 4.62 2.06 -3.19
CA GLN A 182 6.04 2.23 -3.46
C GLN A 182 6.86 1.77 -2.25
N MET A 183 8.00 1.16 -2.52
CA MET A 183 9.02 0.87 -1.53
C MET A 183 10.19 1.81 -1.73
N GLU A 184 10.58 2.49 -0.65
CA GLU A 184 11.71 3.39 -0.63
C GLU A 184 12.96 2.66 -0.15
N ARG A 185 14.12 3.21 -0.43
CA ARG A 185 15.38 2.68 0.09
C ARG A 185 15.39 2.67 1.62
N MET A 186 16.17 1.78 2.21
CA MET A 186 16.28 1.61 3.66
C MET A 186 16.54 2.94 4.41
N TRP A 187 17.32 3.84 3.83
CA TRP A 187 17.67 5.14 4.41
C TRP A 187 16.68 6.28 4.08
N GLN A 188 15.56 5.96 3.47
CA GLN A 188 14.48 6.90 3.16
C GLN A 188 13.21 6.48 3.91
N PRO A 189 13.16 6.66 5.23
CA PRO A 189 11.99 6.32 6.01
C PRO A 189 10.83 7.26 5.68
N LEU A 190 9.63 6.78 5.88
CA LEU A 190 8.42 7.59 5.95
C LEU A 190 7.85 7.51 7.37
N PHE A 191 7.30 8.62 7.81
CA PHE A 191 6.55 8.73 9.04
C PHE A 191 5.10 9.04 8.71
N GLY A 192 4.17 8.33 9.32
CA GLY A 192 2.76 8.51 9.08
C GLY A 192 1.96 8.57 10.36
N ILE A 193 0.83 9.23 10.25
CA ILE A 193 -0.26 9.19 11.21
C ILE A 193 -1.53 8.82 10.44
N GLY A 194 -2.26 7.84 10.95
CA GLY A 194 -3.52 7.40 10.40
C GLY A 194 -4.62 7.47 11.46
N ALA A 195 -5.82 7.77 11.04
CA ALA A 195 -7.00 7.71 11.89
C ALA A 195 -8.17 7.14 11.11
N TYR A 196 -9.02 6.40 11.79
CA TYR A 196 -10.32 6.03 11.25
C TYR A 196 -11.41 6.12 12.30
N VAL A 197 -12.64 6.27 11.84
CA VAL A 197 -13.84 6.21 12.66
C VAL A 197 -14.95 5.46 11.92
N ASP A 198 -15.55 4.48 12.57
CA ASP A 198 -16.73 3.77 12.09
C ASP A 198 -17.96 4.63 12.39
N VAL A 199 -18.59 5.15 11.33
CA VAL A 199 -19.73 6.10 11.42
C VAL A 199 -21.07 5.40 11.29
N ALA A 200 -21.08 4.18 10.74
CA ALA A 200 -22.23 3.29 10.63
C ALA A 200 -21.76 1.85 10.49
N ASP A 201 -22.66 0.88 10.54
CA ASP A 201 -22.35 -0.56 10.52
C ASP A 201 -21.46 -0.99 9.34
N HIS A 202 -21.58 -0.29 8.21
CA HIS A 202 -20.83 -0.59 6.98
C HIS A 202 -19.92 0.53 6.51
N TRP A 203 -19.83 1.65 7.23
CA TRP A 203 -19.09 2.81 6.77
C TRP A 203 -18.04 3.28 7.74
N ARG A 204 -16.84 3.43 7.23
CA ARG A 204 -15.68 3.96 7.95
C ARG A 204 -15.13 5.18 7.21
N ILE A 205 -14.84 6.24 7.95
CA ILE A 205 -14.07 7.39 7.44
C ILE A 205 -12.61 7.17 7.78
N ASN A 206 -11.73 7.41 6.82
CA ASN A 206 -10.28 7.29 6.98
C ASN A 206 -9.61 8.63 6.69
N LEU A 207 -8.62 8.95 7.51
CA LEU A 207 -7.73 10.10 7.34
C LEU A 207 -6.29 9.63 7.56
N SER A 208 -5.35 10.09 6.75
CA SER A 208 -3.94 9.86 7.01
C SER A 208 -3.08 11.00 6.49
N ALA A 209 -1.94 11.16 7.13
CA ALA A 209 -0.89 12.07 6.72
C ALA A 209 0.45 11.34 6.80
N GLN A 210 1.33 11.56 5.84
CA GLN A 210 2.65 10.98 5.80
C GLN A 210 3.67 12.05 5.43
N CYS A 211 4.89 11.94 5.96
CA CYS A 211 6.02 12.72 5.51
C CYS A 211 7.22 11.82 5.20
N LYS A 212 7.98 12.21 4.20
CA LYS A 212 9.16 11.48 3.71
C LYS A 212 10.39 12.40 3.85
N PRO A 213 11.16 12.30 4.94
CA PRO A 213 12.49 12.91 5.01
C PRO A 213 13.51 12.07 4.24
N THR A 214 14.53 12.70 3.72
CA THR A 214 15.72 12.03 3.18
C THR A 214 16.94 12.34 4.02
N GLY A 215 17.98 11.51 3.95
CA GLY A 215 19.26 11.79 4.62
C GLY A 215 19.27 11.60 6.14
N MET A 216 18.19 11.13 6.75
CA MET A 216 18.08 10.99 8.21
C MET A 216 19.22 10.18 8.83
N PHE A 217 19.63 9.10 8.19
CA PHE A 217 20.71 8.24 8.70
C PHE A 217 22.11 8.80 8.46
N HIS A 218 22.23 9.93 7.73
CA HIS A 218 23.48 10.63 7.47
C HIS A 218 23.56 11.97 8.21
N LEU A 219 22.64 12.23 9.16
CA LEU A 219 22.54 13.48 9.93
C LEU A 219 22.33 14.74 9.07
N ASP A 220 21.85 14.56 7.85
CA ASP A 220 21.50 15.63 6.89
C ASP A 220 20.04 15.44 6.44
N ALA A 221 19.15 15.49 7.42
CA ALA A 221 17.73 15.28 7.18
C ALA A 221 17.14 16.45 6.40
N THR A 222 16.66 16.19 5.21
CA THR A 222 15.92 17.15 4.37
C THR A 222 14.51 16.65 4.11
N PHE A 223 13.57 17.57 3.99
CA PHE A 223 12.20 17.27 3.63
C PHE A 223 12.13 16.89 2.16
N TYR A 224 11.58 15.70 1.86
CA TYR A 224 11.40 15.23 0.49
C TYR A 224 9.94 15.36 0.00
N GLY A 225 8.97 15.03 0.82
CA GLY A 225 7.57 15.10 0.45
C GLY A 225 6.61 14.84 1.60
N ALA A 226 5.35 15.19 1.36
CA ALA A 226 4.23 14.90 2.26
C ALA A 226 3.02 14.45 1.45
N THR A 227 2.20 13.61 2.09
CA THR A 227 0.98 13.08 1.53
C THR A 227 -0.15 13.18 2.55
N PHE A 228 -1.31 13.65 2.12
CA PHE A 228 -2.53 13.70 2.91
C PHE A 228 -3.61 12.92 2.19
N ARG A 229 -4.28 11.99 2.89
CA ARG A 229 -5.35 11.16 2.35
C ARG A 229 -6.60 11.32 3.19
N ALA A 230 -7.74 11.39 2.52
CA ALA A 230 -9.05 11.35 3.14
C ALA A 230 -9.99 10.53 2.28
N GLY A 231 -10.82 9.71 2.91
CA GLY A 231 -11.75 8.88 2.18
C GLY A 231 -12.61 8.03 3.09
N PHE A 232 -13.22 7.03 2.49
CA PHE A 232 -14.12 6.12 3.18
C PHE A 232 -13.86 4.67 2.79
N THR A 233 -14.20 3.78 3.71
CA THR A 233 -14.23 2.33 3.50
C THR A 233 -15.66 1.84 3.66
N TYR A 234 -16.10 1.01 2.72
CA TYR A 234 -17.31 0.22 2.85
C TYR A 234 -16.94 -1.20 3.32
N LEU A 235 -17.65 -1.66 4.36
CA LEU A 235 -17.50 -2.97 4.98
C LEU A 235 -18.68 -3.84 4.54
N PHE A 236 -18.39 -5.00 3.93
CA PHE A 236 -19.42 -5.90 3.41
C PHE A 236 -19.77 -7.02 4.37
#